data_a36a3996d98fd40eb464917ac59d1299
#
_entry.id   a36a3996d98fd40eb464917ac59d1299
#
_cell.length_a   1.000
_cell.length_b   1.000
_cell.length_c   1.000
_cell.angle_alpha   90.00
_cell.angle_beta   90.00
_cell.angle_gamma   90.00
#
_symmetry.space_group_name_H-M   'P 1'
#
loop_
_entity.id
_entity.type
_entity.pdbx_description
1 polymer ?
#
loop_
_entity_poly.entity_id
_entity_poly.type
_entity_poly.pdbx_seq_one_letter_code
_entity_poly.pdbx_strand_id
1 'polypeptide(L)'
;VKRHLAGLAGGLALALAITGCGKGSSSDSGGSDGRTIRFVAAKYDDDTQAYWTALIKDFEAANPGYRVNLEVVDWEQMDSKVKTYVQTKQEPDVLNYNKFSDFARDGLVHKAQDVVDRSVLTDFLPLFRDKAQYEGVQYGLPLLSSARLFFYNKDIFAKAGIARPPSTWAEVEADAKKIKRAGYIGLGLPLGAEEAQAEFQIWAMNNGGGWTDGSGRWAIDQQANVDTLTYLRKLTKEKVTQPNPEATNRKDVFNEFAQGKIGMLNGAVFMRKGFIDPVNPQLNYGVAALPSKDGSTHKTLGVQDYLVAFKKSGGSNKATVKKFLDFLYRKENAAKFLSTEGFLSVTKSAGDALSSDSANAAYYKPFVDALADAEFAPADDPAWAAVDGAVKQRIGTAVAGGDPAKVLGEIQKTARKGE
;
A
#
# COMPACT_ATOMS: atom_id res chain seq x y z
N VAL A 1 1.09 -66.49 -14.40
CA VAL A 1 0.69 -67.51 -13.47
C VAL A 1 -0.26 -66.84 -12.47
N LYS A 2 -1.55 -66.89 -12.64
CA LYS A 2 -2.67 -67.61 -11.99
C LYS A 2 -2.51 -67.72 -10.45
N ARG A 3 -3.47 -67.31 -9.58
CA ARG A 3 -4.86 -67.69 -9.31
C ARG A 3 -5.34 -66.90 -8.09
N HIS A 4 -6.54 -66.31 -8.05
CA HIS A 4 -7.83 -66.78 -7.47
C HIS A 4 -7.82 -67.12 -5.97
N LEU A 5 -8.72 -66.62 -5.15
CA LEU A 5 -10.16 -66.78 -4.89
C LEU A 5 -10.45 -65.94 -3.59
N ALA A 6 -11.42 -65.09 -3.48
CA ALA A 6 -12.87 -65.31 -3.23
C ALA A 6 -13.19 -65.79 -1.80
N GLY A 7 -14.05 -65.02 -1.12
CA GLY A 7 -15.12 -65.61 -0.32
C GLY A 7 -15.38 -64.99 1.04
N LEU A 8 -16.53 -64.46 1.14
CA LEU A 8 -17.69 -64.73 2.00
C LEU A 8 -18.00 -63.77 3.15
N ALA A 9 -19.17 -63.29 3.04
CA ALA A 9 -20.10 -62.61 3.87
C ALA A 9 -20.29 -63.13 5.31
N GLY A 10 -20.75 -62.24 6.18
CA GLY A 10 -21.24 -62.58 7.48
C GLY A 10 -21.80 -61.34 8.17
N GLY A 11 -23.07 -61.10 7.99
CA GLY A 11 -23.83 -60.05 8.67
C GLY A 11 -24.13 -60.46 10.14
N LEU A 12 -24.16 -59.45 10.99
CA LEU A 12 -24.96 -59.53 12.23
C LEU A 12 -25.43 -58.09 12.59
N ALA A 13 -26.73 -57.90 12.42
CA ALA A 13 -27.47 -56.78 12.96
C ALA A 13 -27.62 -56.96 14.51
N LEU A 14 -27.27 -55.99 15.29
CA LEU A 14 -27.70 -55.89 16.68
C LEU A 14 -28.23 -54.48 16.94
N ALA A 15 -29.51 -54.37 16.95
CA ALA A 15 -30.27 -53.19 17.40
C ALA A 15 -30.24 -53.18 18.94
N LEU A 16 -29.69 -52.11 19.54
CA LEU A 16 -29.90 -51.77 20.95
C LEU A 16 -30.42 -50.35 21.02
N ALA A 17 -31.71 -50.22 21.24
CA ALA A 17 -32.36 -48.99 21.64
C ALA A 17 -31.95 -48.69 23.10
N ILE A 18 -31.26 -47.56 23.30
CA ILE A 18 -31.14 -46.92 24.62
C ILE A 18 -31.73 -45.52 24.53
N THR A 19 -32.92 -45.40 25.09
CA THR A 19 -33.53 -44.11 25.43
C THR A 19 -32.71 -43.45 26.52
N GLY A 20 -31.95 -42.39 26.14
CA GLY A 20 -31.27 -41.50 27.06
C GLY A 20 -31.70 -40.06 26.78
N CYS A 21 -32.56 -39.52 27.63
CA CYS A 21 -32.74 -38.07 27.71
C CYS A 21 -31.42 -37.38 28.06
N GLY A 22 -30.74 -36.80 27.09
CA GLY A 22 -29.57 -35.96 27.27
C GLY A 22 -29.89 -34.62 26.63
N LYS A 23 -29.82 -33.59 27.45
CA LYS A 23 -29.91 -32.16 27.08
C LYS A 23 -29.28 -31.90 25.74
N GLY A 24 -30.05 -31.30 24.83
CA GLY A 24 -29.55 -30.78 23.56
C GLY A 24 -28.38 -29.82 23.80
N SER A 25 -27.20 -30.23 23.42
CA SER A 25 -26.17 -29.27 23.01
C SER A 25 -26.63 -28.75 21.67
N SER A 26 -27.30 -27.61 21.70
CA SER A 26 -27.40 -26.74 20.55
C SER A 26 -26.01 -26.55 20.00
N SER A 27 -25.74 -27.13 18.82
CA SER A 27 -24.68 -26.62 17.95
C SER A 27 -24.95 -25.15 17.78
N ASP A 28 -24.21 -24.36 18.49
CA ASP A 28 -24.15 -22.92 18.37
C ASP A 28 -23.70 -22.61 16.92
N SER A 29 -24.68 -22.55 16.01
CA SER A 29 -24.55 -21.81 14.79
C SER A 29 -24.52 -20.36 15.27
N GLY A 30 -23.28 -19.89 15.56
CA GLY A 30 -22.99 -18.56 16.03
C GLY A 30 -23.54 -17.52 15.05
N GLY A 31 -24.78 -17.16 15.24
CA GLY A 31 -25.29 -15.89 14.82
C GLY A 31 -24.46 -14.86 15.54
N SER A 32 -23.56 -14.16 14.82
CA SER A 32 -22.84 -13.03 15.39
C SER A 32 -23.92 -12.08 15.94
N ASP A 33 -23.83 -11.74 17.20
CA ASP A 33 -24.76 -10.84 17.90
C ASP A 33 -24.73 -9.40 17.33
N GLY A 34 -24.18 -9.19 16.13
CA GLY A 34 -24.01 -7.90 15.46
C GLY A 34 -22.94 -7.02 16.12
N ARG A 35 -22.17 -7.53 17.12
CA ARG A 35 -21.17 -6.79 17.88
C ARG A 35 -19.74 -7.25 17.62
N THR A 36 -19.54 -8.19 16.72
CA THR A 36 -18.23 -8.65 16.30
C THR A 36 -17.87 -8.05 14.95
N ILE A 37 -16.66 -7.49 14.85
CA ILE A 37 -16.07 -6.88 13.64
C ILE A 37 -14.96 -7.78 13.15
N ARG A 38 -14.93 -8.10 11.87
CA ARG A 38 -13.74 -8.62 11.19
C ARG A 38 -12.97 -7.45 10.58
N PHE A 39 -11.76 -7.20 11.08
CA PHE A 39 -10.89 -6.15 10.59
C PHE A 39 -9.66 -6.76 9.91
N VAL A 40 -9.45 -6.41 8.63
CA VAL A 40 -8.26 -6.78 7.88
C VAL A 40 -7.39 -5.52 7.72
N ALA A 41 -6.19 -5.56 8.28
CA ALA A 41 -5.22 -4.48 8.25
C ALA A 41 -4.02 -4.83 7.37
N ALA A 42 -3.47 -3.84 6.66
CA ALA A 42 -2.21 -3.98 5.95
C ALA A 42 -1.04 -3.98 6.93
N LYS A 43 -0.03 -4.81 6.69
CA LYS A 43 1.23 -4.79 7.44
C LYS A 43 2.16 -3.73 6.86
N TYR A 44 2.55 -2.76 7.67
CA TYR A 44 3.50 -1.71 7.29
C TYR A 44 4.92 -2.02 7.77
N ASP A 45 5.05 -2.51 9.01
CA ASP A 45 6.29 -2.97 9.61
C ASP A 45 6.02 -4.06 10.68
N ASP A 46 7.00 -4.39 11.49
CA ASP A 46 6.86 -5.41 12.52
C ASP A 46 6.06 -4.94 13.75
N ASP A 47 5.89 -3.63 13.93
CA ASP A 47 5.10 -3.04 15.03
C ASP A 47 3.58 -3.02 14.72
N THR A 48 3.18 -3.15 13.45
CA THR A 48 1.77 -3.06 12.99
C THR A 48 0.82 -3.98 13.75
N GLN A 49 1.18 -5.26 13.91
CA GLN A 49 0.35 -6.24 14.63
C GLN A 49 0.17 -5.85 16.10
N ALA A 50 1.25 -5.43 16.76
CA ALA A 50 1.24 -5.04 18.16
C ALA A 50 0.40 -3.78 18.38
N TYR A 51 0.52 -2.78 17.50
CA TYR A 51 -0.28 -1.57 17.54
C TYR A 51 -1.79 -1.87 17.47
N TRP A 52 -2.22 -2.59 16.43
CA TRP A 52 -3.65 -2.91 16.27
C TRP A 52 -4.20 -3.75 17.40
N THR A 53 -3.41 -4.72 17.90
CA THR A 53 -3.81 -5.55 19.05
C THR A 53 -4.04 -4.69 20.30
N ALA A 54 -3.17 -3.72 20.58
CA ALA A 54 -3.32 -2.80 21.70
C ALA A 54 -4.56 -1.90 21.54
N LEU A 55 -4.74 -1.29 20.35
CA LEU A 55 -5.91 -0.45 20.06
C LEU A 55 -7.24 -1.22 20.24
N ILE A 56 -7.28 -2.46 19.74
CA ILE A 56 -8.47 -3.33 19.84
C ILE A 56 -8.78 -3.65 21.31
N LYS A 57 -7.76 -3.97 22.09
CA LYS A 57 -7.92 -4.21 23.54
C LYS A 57 -8.53 -2.99 24.24
N ASP A 58 -8.04 -1.79 23.92
CA ASP A 58 -8.55 -0.54 24.48
C ASP A 58 -10.00 -0.27 24.01
N PHE A 59 -10.32 -0.56 22.73
CA PHE A 59 -11.68 -0.47 22.21
C PHE A 59 -12.63 -1.41 22.92
N GLU A 60 -12.28 -2.67 23.09
CA GLU A 60 -13.11 -3.70 23.74
C GLU A 60 -13.33 -3.40 25.23
N ALA A 61 -12.32 -2.87 25.91
CA ALA A 61 -12.42 -2.42 27.29
C ALA A 61 -13.39 -1.23 27.46
N ALA A 62 -13.33 -0.28 26.51
CA ALA A 62 -14.21 0.89 26.50
C ALA A 62 -15.66 0.54 26.03
N ASN A 63 -15.85 -0.61 25.38
CA ASN A 63 -17.12 -1.03 24.78
C ASN A 63 -17.45 -2.49 25.13
N PRO A 64 -17.86 -2.79 26.38
CA PRO A 64 -18.15 -4.16 26.79
C PRO A 64 -19.17 -4.86 25.87
N GLY A 65 -18.87 -6.10 25.48
CA GLY A 65 -19.68 -6.91 24.56
C GLY A 65 -19.34 -6.75 23.08
N TYR A 66 -18.48 -5.78 22.69
CA TYR A 66 -17.94 -5.71 21.33
C TYR A 66 -16.66 -6.53 21.21
N ARG A 67 -16.41 -7.07 20.02
CA ARG A 67 -15.20 -7.83 19.67
C ARG A 67 -14.67 -7.42 18.31
N VAL A 68 -13.34 -7.45 18.14
CA VAL A 68 -12.70 -7.22 16.86
C VAL A 68 -11.74 -8.37 16.53
N ASN A 69 -12.04 -9.11 15.48
CA ASN A 69 -11.20 -10.16 14.95
C ASN A 69 -10.22 -9.52 13.94
N LEU A 70 -8.97 -9.38 14.33
CA LEU A 70 -7.90 -8.78 13.52
C LEU A 70 -7.23 -9.83 12.64
N GLU A 71 -7.02 -9.49 11.37
CA GLU A 71 -6.11 -10.16 10.46
C GLU A 71 -5.15 -9.12 9.89
N VAL A 72 -3.83 -9.29 10.06
CA VAL A 72 -2.80 -8.44 9.46
C VAL A 72 -2.20 -9.15 8.26
N VAL A 73 -2.15 -8.46 7.11
CA VAL A 73 -1.80 -9.04 5.81
C VAL A 73 -0.66 -8.24 5.18
N ASP A 74 0.38 -8.94 4.73
CA ASP A 74 1.48 -8.34 3.98
C ASP A 74 0.99 -7.78 2.64
N TRP A 75 1.52 -6.62 2.22
CA TRP A 75 1.16 -5.97 0.96
C TRP A 75 1.35 -6.86 -0.28
N GLU A 76 2.35 -7.75 -0.28
CA GLU A 76 2.55 -8.73 -1.35
C GLU A 76 1.35 -9.67 -1.57
N GLN A 77 0.59 -9.95 -0.50
CA GLN A 77 -0.55 -10.86 -0.52
C GLN A 77 -1.90 -10.11 -0.56
N MET A 78 -1.91 -8.80 -0.27
CA MET A 78 -3.13 -8.03 -0.05
C MET A 78 -4.07 -8.08 -1.25
N ASP A 79 -3.59 -7.78 -2.45
CA ASP A 79 -4.42 -7.76 -3.67
C ASP A 79 -5.09 -9.12 -3.93
N SER A 80 -4.36 -10.23 -3.75
CA SER A 80 -4.89 -11.58 -3.97
C SER A 80 -5.91 -11.98 -2.91
N LYS A 81 -5.68 -11.62 -1.64
CA LYS A 81 -6.62 -11.88 -0.55
C LYS A 81 -7.91 -11.08 -0.71
N VAL A 82 -7.80 -9.77 -0.99
CA VAL A 82 -8.97 -8.92 -1.21
C VAL A 82 -9.82 -9.43 -2.36
N LYS A 83 -9.19 -9.81 -3.49
CA LYS A 83 -9.89 -10.44 -4.60
C LYS A 83 -10.62 -11.71 -4.17
N THR A 84 -9.98 -12.55 -3.36
CA THR A 84 -10.60 -13.79 -2.84
C THR A 84 -11.80 -13.46 -1.96
N TYR A 85 -11.70 -12.50 -1.03
CA TYR A 85 -12.82 -12.12 -0.16
C TYR A 85 -14.05 -11.69 -0.98
N VAL A 86 -13.85 -10.84 -2.00
CA VAL A 86 -14.94 -10.37 -2.86
C VAL A 86 -15.54 -11.53 -3.67
N GLN A 87 -14.72 -12.38 -4.28
CA GLN A 87 -15.19 -13.51 -5.08
C GLN A 87 -15.96 -14.55 -4.27
N THR A 88 -15.59 -14.76 -3.00
CA THR A 88 -16.24 -15.73 -2.11
C THR A 88 -17.35 -15.11 -1.26
N LYS A 89 -17.61 -13.80 -1.41
CA LYS A 89 -18.56 -13.03 -0.60
C LYS A 89 -18.25 -13.13 0.91
N GLN A 90 -16.96 -13.07 1.23
CA GLN A 90 -16.42 -13.12 2.59
C GLN A 90 -15.63 -11.86 2.92
N GLU A 91 -16.11 -10.71 2.47
CA GLU A 91 -15.50 -9.44 2.74
C GLU A 91 -15.40 -9.19 4.27
N PRO A 92 -14.32 -8.55 4.76
CA PRO A 92 -14.26 -8.10 6.14
C PRO A 92 -15.31 -7.00 6.41
N ASP A 93 -15.56 -6.66 7.66
CA ASP A 93 -16.37 -5.48 8.00
C ASP A 93 -15.61 -4.19 7.73
N VAL A 94 -14.32 -4.18 8.05
CA VAL A 94 -13.39 -3.07 7.81
C VAL A 94 -12.13 -3.62 7.14
N LEU A 95 -11.72 -2.98 6.06
CA LEU A 95 -10.50 -3.28 5.32
C LEU A 95 -9.60 -2.04 5.26
N ASN A 96 -8.34 -2.17 5.66
CA ASN A 96 -7.31 -1.18 5.36
C ASN A 96 -6.70 -1.51 3.99
N TYR A 97 -6.87 -0.60 3.03
CA TYR A 97 -6.47 -0.82 1.65
C TYR A 97 -6.24 0.50 0.90
N ASN A 98 -5.58 0.47 -0.24
CA ASN A 98 -5.30 1.65 -1.05
C ASN A 98 -6.23 1.82 -2.27
N LYS A 99 -7.30 1.04 -2.36
CA LYS A 99 -8.31 1.06 -3.42
C LYS A 99 -9.69 0.93 -2.81
N PHE A 100 -10.71 1.54 -3.42
CA PHE A 100 -12.08 1.50 -2.88
C PHE A 100 -13.16 1.73 -3.95
N SER A 101 -12.81 2.36 -5.08
CA SER A 101 -13.80 2.86 -6.05
C SER A 101 -14.53 1.75 -6.78
N ASP A 102 -13.87 0.62 -7.06
CA ASP A 102 -14.51 -0.57 -7.62
C ASP A 102 -15.56 -1.17 -6.64
N PHE A 103 -15.25 -1.21 -5.34
CA PHE A 103 -16.21 -1.64 -4.32
C PHE A 103 -17.38 -0.65 -4.19
N ALA A 104 -17.11 0.65 -4.34
CA ALA A 104 -18.14 1.70 -4.30
C ALA A 104 -19.06 1.59 -5.50
N ARG A 105 -18.52 1.44 -6.72
CA ARG A 105 -19.26 1.20 -7.97
C ARG A 105 -20.16 -0.03 -7.85
N ASP A 106 -19.64 -1.11 -7.30
CA ASP A 106 -20.37 -2.39 -7.16
C ASP A 106 -21.33 -2.39 -5.97
N GLY A 107 -21.44 -1.26 -5.23
CA GLY A 107 -22.37 -1.09 -4.12
C GLY A 107 -22.03 -1.89 -2.86
N LEU A 108 -20.82 -2.41 -2.75
CA LEU A 108 -20.39 -3.32 -1.67
C LEU A 108 -20.07 -2.59 -0.36
N VAL A 109 -19.80 -1.29 -0.40
CA VAL A 109 -19.29 -0.53 0.74
C VAL A 109 -20.26 0.54 1.21
N HIS A 110 -20.17 0.90 2.49
CA HIS A 110 -20.90 2.00 3.09
C HIS A 110 -20.31 3.34 2.64
N LYS A 111 -21.16 4.37 2.55
CA LYS A 111 -20.70 5.76 2.46
C LYS A 111 -20.00 6.15 3.77
N ALA A 112 -18.95 6.95 3.70
CA ALA A 112 -18.21 7.40 4.87
C ALA A 112 -19.11 8.04 5.94
N GLN A 113 -20.05 8.89 5.53
CA GLN A 113 -21.02 9.54 6.43
C GLN A 113 -21.94 8.61 7.20
N ASP A 114 -22.02 7.36 6.76
CA ASP A 114 -22.87 6.35 7.41
C ASP A 114 -22.14 5.59 8.52
N VAL A 115 -20.80 5.64 8.52
CA VAL A 115 -19.96 4.79 9.37
C VAL A 115 -18.92 5.56 10.21
N VAL A 116 -18.94 6.89 10.16
CA VAL A 116 -18.21 7.75 11.10
C VAL A 116 -19.03 8.98 11.47
N ASP A 117 -18.67 9.64 12.57
CA ASP A 117 -19.26 10.91 12.97
C ASP A 117 -18.86 12.05 12.02
N ARG A 118 -19.71 13.07 11.94
CA ARG A 118 -19.45 14.27 11.14
C ARG A 118 -18.14 14.96 11.54
N SER A 119 -17.79 14.94 12.81
CA SER A 119 -16.53 15.49 13.32
C SER A 119 -15.30 14.84 12.67
N VAL A 120 -15.32 13.51 12.47
CA VAL A 120 -14.25 12.79 11.75
C VAL A 120 -14.17 13.25 10.31
N LEU A 121 -15.32 13.35 9.62
CA LEU A 121 -15.35 13.78 8.20
C LEU A 121 -14.81 15.19 8.01
N THR A 122 -15.10 16.10 8.93
CA THR A 122 -14.64 17.50 8.86
C THR A 122 -13.20 17.68 9.30
N ASP A 123 -12.60 16.71 9.99
CA ASP A 123 -11.20 16.72 10.41
C ASP A 123 -10.25 16.27 9.29
N PHE A 124 -10.74 15.54 8.28
CA PHE A 124 -9.91 15.17 7.13
C PHE A 124 -9.42 16.41 6.38
N LEU A 125 -8.13 16.43 6.06
CA LEU A 125 -7.54 17.45 5.21
C LEU A 125 -8.16 17.36 3.79
N PRO A 126 -8.52 18.51 3.16
CA PRO A 126 -9.22 18.54 1.88
C PRO A 126 -8.55 17.68 0.80
N LEU A 127 -7.23 17.75 0.68
CA LEU A 127 -6.44 16.97 -0.28
C LEU A 127 -6.79 15.47 -0.23
N PHE A 128 -6.86 14.91 0.98
CA PHE A 128 -7.08 13.47 1.16
C PHE A 128 -8.56 13.09 1.12
N ARG A 129 -9.43 13.95 1.66
CA ARG A 129 -10.88 13.76 1.58
C ARG A 129 -11.37 13.72 0.14
N ASP A 130 -10.89 14.64 -0.70
CA ASP A 130 -11.36 14.76 -2.07
C ASP A 130 -10.91 13.59 -2.95
N LYS A 131 -9.76 12.97 -2.63
CA LYS A 131 -9.26 11.72 -3.25
C LYS A 131 -9.95 10.44 -2.74
N ALA A 132 -10.76 10.52 -1.69
CA ALA A 132 -11.48 9.39 -1.11
C ALA A 132 -12.92 9.27 -1.64
N GLN A 133 -13.26 9.95 -2.74
CA GLN A 133 -14.60 10.02 -3.31
C GLN A 133 -14.70 9.19 -4.59
N TYR A 134 -15.86 8.62 -4.81
CA TYR A 134 -16.32 8.07 -6.08
C TYR A 134 -17.65 8.76 -6.45
N GLU A 135 -17.73 9.34 -7.66
CA GLU A 135 -18.90 10.13 -8.12
C GLU A 135 -19.37 11.20 -7.10
N GLY A 136 -18.42 11.91 -6.49
CA GLY A 136 -18.70 12.99 -5.53
C GLY A 136 -19.17 12.52 -4.14
N VAL A 137 -19.17 11.21 -3.87
CA VAL A 137 -19.53 10.63 -2.57
C VAL A 137 -18.30 9.99 -1.94
N GLN A 138 -18.00 10.35 -0.70
CA GLN A 138 -16.89 9.75 0.02
C GLN A 138 -17.23 8.32 0.49
N TYR A 139 -16.39 7.36 0.11
CA TYR A 139 -16.44 5.95 0.51
C TYR A 139 -15.17 5.52 1.23
N GLY A 140 -14.00 5.96 0.75
CA GLY A 140 -12.74 5.76 1.45
C GLY A 140 -12.67 6.66 2.69
N LEU A 141 -12.21 6.11 3.81
CA LEU A 141 -11.87 6.88 5.00
C LEU A 141 -10.35 7.00 5.07
N PRO A 142 -9.77 8.17 4.79
CA PRO A 142 -8.31 8.35 4.82
C PRO A 142 -7.71 7.89 6.16
N LEU A 143 -6.73 6.98 6.12
CA LEU A 143 -6.07 6.45 7.32
C LEU A 143 -4.69 7.09 7.53
N LEU A 144 -3.91 7.09 6.48
CA LEU A 144 -2.54 7.61 6.47
C LEU A 144 -2.19 8.19 5.11
N SER A 145 -1.09 8.94 5.07
CA SER A 145 -0.47 9.38 3.82
C SER A 145 1.04 9.24 3.86
N SER A 146 1.65 9.18 2.70
CA SER A 146 3.09 9.35 2.53
C SER A 146 3.41 10.14 1.27
N ALA A 147 4.62 10.72 1.24
CA ALA A 147 5.21 11.34 0.07
C ALA A 147 6.53 10.65 -0.26
N ARG A 148 6.95 10.74 -1.52
CA ARG A 148 8.21 10.17 -1.99
C ARG A 148 9.25 11.29 -2.18
N LEU A 149 10.47 11.02 -1.73
CA LEU A 149 11.63 11.87 -1.97
C LEU A 149 12.81 11.02 -2.46
N PHE A 150 13.81 11.67 -3.00
CA PHE A 150 15.04 11.03 -3.43
C PHE A 150 15.99 10.89 -2.25
N PHE A 151 16.27 9.67 -1.82
CA PHE A 151 17.20 9.34 -0.74
C PHE A 151 18.60 9.09 -1.32
N TYR A 152 19.62 9.57 -0.62
CA TYR A 152 21.01 9.33 -0.98
C TYR A 152 21.91 9.08 0.22
N ASN A 153 22.84 8.16 0.10
CA ASN A 153 23.84 7.85 1.13
C ASN A 153 25.02 8.81 1.01
N LYS A 154 25.20 9.69 2.00
CA LYS A 154 26.23 10.74 1.98
C LYS A 154 27.65 10.18 2.02
N ASP A 155 27.87 9.06 2.72
CA ASP A 155 29.19 8.43 2.82
C ASP A 155 29.59 7.78 1.47
N ILE A 156 28.63 7.15 0.79
CA ILE A 156 28.84 6.61 -0.57
C ILE A 156 29.09 7.77 -1.56
N PHE A 157 28.33 8.86 -1.44
CA PHE A 157 28.52 10.06 -2.28
C PHE A 157 29.93 10.63 -2.11
N ALA A 158 30.40 10.79 -0.87
CA ALA A 158 31.77 11.25 -0.60
C ALA A 158 32.80 10.32 -1.21
N LYS A 159 32.68 9.00 -1.05
CA LYS A 159 33.60 8.02 -1.67
C LYS A 159 33.57 8.03 -3.19
N ALA A 160 32.42 8.33 -3.78
CA ALA A 160 32.23 8.42 -5.23
C ALA A 160 32.59 9.80 -5.81
N GLY A 161 33.00 10.78 -4.98
CA GLY A 161 33.28 12.14 -5.38
C GLY A 161 32.09 12.93 -5.89
N ILE A 162 30.89 12.69 -5.28
CA ILE A 162 29.64 13.37 -5.62
C ILE A 162 29.35 14.42 -4.54
N ALA A 163 29.23 15.68 -4.95
CA ALA A 163 29.09 16.79 -4.02
C ALA A 163 27.63 17.11 -3.62
N ARG A 164 26.65 16.77 -4.45
CA ARG A 164 25.21 17.05 -4.24
C ARG A 164 24.33 15.98 -4.85
N PRO A 165 23.08 15.81 -4.38
CA PRO A 165 22.14 14.91 -5.02
C PRO A 165 21.79 15.36 -6.44
N PRO A 166 21.51 14.42 -7.36
CA PRO A 166 21.14 14.71 -8.73
C PRO A 166 19.74 15.34 -8.80
N SER A 167 19.53 16.27 -9.72
CA SER A 167 18.24 16.88 -10.03
C SER A 167 17.67 16.45 -11.39
N THR A 168 18.54 15.90 -12.27
CA THR A 168 18.15 15.42 -13.59
C THR A 168 18.45 13.93 -13.76
N TRP A 169 17.75 13.26 -14.70
CA TRP A 169 18.02 11.88 -15.05
C TRP A 169 19.44 11.65 -15.57
N ALA A 170 19.98 12.63 -16.29
CA ALA A 170 21.36 12.56 -16.77
C ALA A 170 22.37 12.57 -15.59
N GLU A 171 22.11 13.37 -14.56
CA GLU A 171 22.91 13.36 -13.33
C GLU A 171 22.74 12.06 -12.55
N VAL A 172 21.51 11.51 -12.43
CA VAL A 172 21.27 10.19 -11.80
C VAL A 172 22.11 9.11 -12.48
N GLU A 173 22.10 9.06 -13.80
CA GLU A 173 22.91 8.08 -14.57
C GLU A 173 24.40 8.27 -14.32
N ALA A 174 24.88 9.50 -14.40
CA ALA A 174 26.30 9.81 -14.21
C ALA A 174 26.77 9.45 -12.80
N ASP A 175 25.98 9.78 -11.78
CA ASP A 175 26.30 9.52 -10.38
C ASP A 175 26.16 8.04 -10.04
N ALA A 176 25.16 7.34 -10.58
CA ALA A 176 25.03 5.88 -10.42
C ALA A 176 26.27 5.14 -10.98
N LYS A 177 26.85 5.63 -12.10
CA LYS A 177 28.11 5.10 -12.65
C LYS A 177 29.33 5.38 -11.75
N LYS A 178 29.40 6.56 -11.11
CA LYS A 178 30.47 6.87 -10.14
C LYS A 178 30.34 5.98 -8.90
N ILE A 179 29.14 5.83 -8.37
CA ILE A 179 28.87 4.98 -7.20
C ILE A 179 29.24 3.52 -7.49
N LYS A 180 28.87 3.01 -8.69
CA LYS A 180 29.25 1.66 -9.11
C LYS A 180 30.78 1.48 -9.17
N ARG A 181 31.51 2.46 -9.70
CA ARG A 181 32.98 2.41 -9.69
C ARG A 181 33.60 2.44 -8.30
N ALA A 182 32.90 3.04 -7.33
CA ALA A 182 33.27 3.00 -5.91
C ALA A 182 32.90 1.69 -5.20
N GLY A 183 32.31 0.72 -5.91
CA GLY A 183 32.00 -0.63 -5.40
C GLY A 183 30.62 -0.78 -4.76
N TYR A 184 29.70 0.16 -5.03
CA TYR A 184 28.34 0.15 -4.48
C TYR A 184 27.27 0.02 -5.58
N ILE A 185 26.04 -0.26 -5.21
CA ILE A 185 24.87 -0.19 -6.11
C ILE A 185 24.54 1.29 -6.32
N GLY A 186 24.51 1.74 -7.58
CA GLY A 186 24.28 3.13 -7.92
C GLY A 186 22.89 3.61 -7.56
N LEU A 187 21.86 2.92 -8.07
CA LEU A 187 20.46 3.24 -7.91
C LEU A 187 19.66 2.01 -7.49
N GLY A 188 18.87 2.11 -6.44
CA GLY A 188 17.82 1.16 -6.10
C GLY A 188 16.60 1.35 -7.01
N LEU A 189 16.22 0.32 -7.75
CA LEU A 189 15.12 0.34 -8.72
C LEU A 189 14.19 -0.86 -8.50
N PRO A 190 13.24 -0.79 -7.54
CA PRO A 190 12.32 -1.89 -7.23
C PRO A 190 11.14 -1.92 -8.21
N LEU A 191 11.15 -2.84 -9.16
CA LEU A 191 10.07 -3.08 -10.11
C LEU A 191 9.42 -4.46 -9.95
N GLY A 192 9.62 -5.10 -8.79
CA GLY A 192 8.90 -6.30 -8.36
C GLY A 192 7.43 -6.01 -8.02
N ALA A 193 6.63 -7.05 -7.93
CA ALA A 193 5.17 -6.97 -7.88
C ALA A 193 4.59 -6.29 -6.62
N GLU A 194 5.38 -6.01 -5.59
CA GLU A 194 4.90 -5.34 -4.38
C GLU A 194 4.40 -3.92 -4.66
N GLU A 195 5.22 -3.08 -5.31
CA GLU A 195 4.89 -1.66 -5.55
C GLU A 195 5.49 -1.11 -6.86
N ALA A 196 5.63 -1.94 -7.89
CA ALA A 196 6.21 -1.54 -9.18
C ALA A 196 5.47 -0.35 -9.84
N GLN A 197 4.16 -0.22 -9.62
CA GLN A 197 3.36 0.88 -10.12
C GLN A 197 3.78 2.23 -9.52
N ALA A 198 4.11 2.28 -8.24
CA ALA A 198 4.54 3.50 -7.58
C ALA A 198 5.95 3.92 -8.08
N GLU A 199 6.87 2.97 -8.17
CA GLU A 199 8.21 3.25 -8.71
C GLU A 199 8.14 3.76 -10.15
N PHE A 200 7.36 3.12 -11.01
CA PHE A 200 7.16 3.60 -12.38
C PHE A 200 6.51 5.00 -12.42
N GLN A 201 5.47 5.23 -11.63
CA GLN A 201 4.77 6.52 -11.60
C GLN A 201 5.71 7.66 -11.21
N ILE A 202 6.60 7.47 -10.22
CA ILE A 202 7.59 8.47 -9.79
C ILE A 202 8.45 8.94 -10.99
N TRP A 203 8.94 8.02 -11.78
CA TRP A 203 9.74 8.35 -12.96
C TRP A 203 8.89 8.96 -14.07
N ALA A 204 7.70 8.40 -14.35
CA ALA A 204 6.84 8.82 -15.43
C ALA A 204 6.33 10.26 -15.25
N MET A 205 5.82 10.63 -14.06
CA MET A 205 5.30 11.98 -13.80
C MET A 205 6.40 13.06 -13.86
N ASN A 206 7.65 12.69 -13.57
CA ASN A 206 8.81 13.57 -13.70
C ASN A 206 9.42 13.59 -15.12
N ASN A 207 8.67 13.05 -16.11
CA ASN A 207 8.91 13.14 -17.55
C ASN A 207 7.66 13.60 -18.31
N GLY A 208 6.67 14.18 -17.63
CA GLY A 208 5.39 14.58 -18.23
C GLY A 208 4.48 13.41 -18.62
N GLY A 209 4.76 12.20 -18.12
CA GLY A 209 3.90 11.01 -18.26
C GLY A 209 2.97 10.83 -17.06
N GLY A 210 2.41 9.63 -16.92
CA GLY A 210 1.49 9.25 -15.85
C GLY A 210 0.44 8.27 -16.34
N TRP A 211 -0.60 8.05 -15.56
CA TRP A 211 -1.65 7.10 -15.86
C TRP A 211 -2.70 7.63 -16.83
N THR A 212 -3.03 8.92 -16.70
CA THR A 212 -4.05 9.61 -17.48
C THR A 212 -3.48 10.81 -18.22
N ASP A 213 -4.17 11.27 -19.24
CA ASP A 213 -3.89 12.54 -19.92
C ASP A 213 -4.50 13.74 -19.14
N GLY A 214 -4.28 14.96 -19.64
CA GLY A 214 -4.80 16.19 -19.03
C GLY A 214 -6.33 16.28 -19.00
N SER A 215 -7.06 15.36 -19.66
CA SER A 215 -8.52 15.27 -19.62
C SER A 215 -9.02 14.17 -18.67
N GLY A 216 -8.11 13.46 -17.98
CA GLY A 216 -8.42 12.35 -17.09
C GLY A 216 -8.63 11.00 -17.78
N ARG A 217 -8.42 10.90 -19.11
CA ARG A 217 -8.54 9.63 -19.84
C ARG A 217 -7.26 8.80 -19.69
N TRP A 218 -7.41 7.50 -19.63
CA TRP A 218 -6.27 6.58 -19.57
C TRP A 218 -5.32 6.75 -20.74
N ALA A 219 -4.05 7.01 -20.46
CA ALA A 219 -2.99 7.30 -21.42
C ALA A 219 -1.67 6.58 -21.05
N ILE A 220 -1.77 5.30 -20.66
CA ILE A 220 -0.64 4.52 -20.13
C ILE A 220 0.43 4.31 -21.21
N ASP A 221 0.05 4.16 -22.48
CA ASP A 221 0.93 3.93 -23.61
C ASP A 221 1.45 5.21 -24.27
N GLN A 222 1.29 6.37 -23.61
CA GLN A 222 1.82 7.64 -24.12
C GLN A 222 3.34 7.65 -24.22
N GLN A 223 3.89 8.48 -25.15
CA GLN A 223 5.32 8.50 -25.48
C GLN A 223 6.21 8.81 -24.25
N ALA A 224 5.79 9.70 -23.35
CA ALA A 224 6.54 10.03 -22.15
C ALA A 224 6.75 8.80 -21.24
N ASN A 225 5.76 7.91 -21.15
CA ASN A 225 5.86 6.66 -20.40
C ASN A 225 6.78 5.64 -21.11
N VAL A 226 6.73 5.57 -22.44
CA VAL A 226 7.65 4.73 -23.25
C VAL A 226 9.11 5.18 -23.07
N ASP A 227 9.34 6.49 -23.11
CA ASP A 227 10.66 7.10 -22.88
C ASP A 227 11.17 6.79 -21.46
N THR A 228 10.27 6.85 -20.47
CA THR A 228 10.58 6.53 -19.08
C THR A 228 11.06 5.09 -18.93
N LEU A 229 10.32 4.10 -19.44
CA LEU A 229 10.74 2.70 -19.38
C LEU A 229 12.02 2.43 -20.19
N THR A 230 12.21 3.15 -21.30
CA THR A 230 13.43 3.06 -22.10
C THR A 230 14.64 3.54 -21.31
N TYR A 231 14.49 4.64 -20.55
CA TYR A 231 15.52 5.13 -19.64
C TYR A 231 15.82 4.15 -18.51
N LEU A 232 14.81 3.64 -17.80
CA LEU A 232 15.00 2.66 -16.73
C LEU A 232 15.66 1.37 -17.23
N ARG A 233 15.26 0.88 -18.41
CA ARG A 233 15.90 -0.25 -19.07
C ARG A 233 17.38 0.03 -19.39
N LYS A 234 17.73 1.26 -19.79
CA LYS A 234 19.12 1.67 -20.01
C LYS A 234 19.94 1.53 -18.74
N LEU A 235 19.45 2.06 -17.59
CA LEU A 235 20.13 1.95 -16.30
C LEU A 235 20.38 0.49 -15.89
N THR A 236 19.38 -0.37 -16.11
CA THR A 236 19.50 -1.82 -15.86
C THR A 236 20.56 -2.47 -16.75
N LYS A 237 20.57 -2.17 -18.05
CA LYS A 237 21.58 -2.68 -19.00
C LYS A 237 22.99 -2.22 -18.66
N GLU A 238 23.14 -1.02 -18.14
CA GLU A 238 24.44 -0.47 -17.66
C GLU A 238 24.86 -1.06 -16.31
N LYS A 239 23.97 -1.90 -15.70
CA LYS A 239 24.20 -2.56 -14.41
C LYS A 239 24.55 -1.56 -13.30
N VAL A 240 23.88 -0.42 -13.29
CA VAL A 240 24.02 0.60 -12.23
C VAL A 240 22.93 0.45 -11.15
N THR A 241 21.97 -0.44 -11.36
CA THR A 241 20.94 -0.85 -10.37
C THR A 241 21.36 -2.13 -9.64
N GLN A 242 20.57 -2.53 -8.63
CA GLN A 242 20.68 -3.88 -8.07
C GLN A 242 20.36 -4.95 -9.15
N PRO A 243 20.79 -6.20 -8.97
CA PRO A 243 20.43 -7.29 -9.86
C PRO A 243 18.90 -7.51 -9.89
N ASN A 244 18.38 -7.94 -11.05
CA ASN A 244 16.98 -8.35 -11.25
C ASN A 244 15.94 -7.32 -10.74
N PRO A 245 16.02 -6.04 -11.15
CA PRO A 245 15.10 -5.00 -10.69
C PRO A 245 13.62 -5.37 -10.93
N GLU A 246 13.33 -6.13 -11.99
CA GLU A 246 11.99 -6.64 -12.33
C GLU A 246 11.39 -7.60 -11.32
N ALA A 247 12.23 -8.24 -10.50
CA ALA A 247 11.81 -9.21 -9.48
C ALA A 247 12.10 -8.74 -8.05
N THR A 248 12.78 -7.59 -7.90
CA THR A 248 13.17 -7.05 -6.60
C THR A 248 12.05 -6.17 -6.05
N ASN A 249 11.56 -6.49 -4.86
CA ASN A 249 10.54 -5.72 -4.19
C ASN A 249 11.12 -4.48 -3.50
N ARG A 250 10.27 -3.49 -3.23
CA ARG A 250 10.64 -2.23 -2.59
C ARG A 250 11.31 -2.45 -1.22
N LYS A 251 10.75 -3.33 -0.39
CA LYS A 251 11.30 -3.61 0.94
C LYS A 251 12.73 -4.16 0.90
N ASP A 252 13.08 -4.93 -0.12
CA ASP A 252 14.42 -5.48 -0.28
C ASP A 252 15.41 -4.36 -0.59
N VAL A 253 15.05 -3.46 -1.53
CA VAL A 253 15.86 -2.29 -1.89
C VAL A 253 16.02 -1.34 -0.69
N PHE A 254 14.96 -1.12 0.11
CA PHE A 254 15.02 -0.28 1.29
C PHE A 254 15.93 -0.86 2.37
N ASN A 255 15.88 -2.18 2.58
CA ASN A 255 16.79 -2.87 3.50
C ASN A 255 18.25 -2.79 3.02
N GLU A 256 18.52 -2.96 1.73
CA GLU A 256 19.87 -2.81 1.17
C GLU A 256 20.40 -1.37 1.31
N PHE A 257 19.53 -0.36 1.17
CA PHE A 257 19.92 1.03 1.42
C PHE A 257 20.23 1.26 2.90
N ALA A 258 19.40 0.76 3.81
CA ALA A 258 19.64 0.84 5.25
C ALA A 258 20.94 0.14 5.67
N GLN A 259 21.32 -0.96 4.99
CA GLN A 259 22.61 -1.63 5.14
C GLN A 259 23.81 -0.86 4.56
N GLY A 260 23.58 0.28 3.91
CA GLY A 260 24.64 1.07 3.29
C GLY A 260 25.20 0.50 1.98
N LYS A 261 24.44 -0.32 1.26
CA LYS A 261 24.87 -0.95 0.00
C LYS A 261 24.47 -0.15 -1.25
N ILE A 262 23.41 0.66 -1.15
CA ILE A 262 22.84 1.45 -2.25
C ILE A 262 23.16 2.92 -2.07
N GLY A 263 23.58 3.59 -3.13
CA GLY A 263 23.89 5.02 -3.11
C GLY A 263 22.69 5.93 -3.18
N MET A 264 21.69 5.58 -3.98
CA MET A 264 20.51 6.41 -4.26
C MET A 264 19.26 5.54 -4.46
N LEU A 265 18.09 6.05 -4.08
CA LEU A 265 16.78 5.45 -4.41
C LEU A 265 15.62 6.44 -4.23
N ASN A 266 14.47 6.13 -4.80
CA ASN A 266 13.20 6.76 -4.46
C ASN A 266 12.69 6.17 -3.14
N GLY A 267 12.62 6.99 -2.09
CA GLY A 267 12.22 6.54 -0.76
C GLY A 267 10.93 7.21 -0.28
N ALA A 268 10.49 6.83 0.89
CA ALA A 268 9.24 7.28 1.51
C ALA A 268 9.46 7.79 2.94
N VAL A 269 8.49 8.54 3.44
CA VAL A 269 8.54 9.10 4.79
C VAL A 269 8.76 8.03 5.88
N PHE A 270 8.23 6.84 5.70
CA PHE A 270 8.35 5.73 6.66
C PHE A 270 9.72 5.00 6.62
N MET A 271 10.62 5.36 5.68
CA MET A 271 11.92 4.69 5.57
C MET A 271 12.76 4.77 6.84
N ARG A 272 12.73 5.92 7.54
CA ARG A 272 13.49 6.03 8.79
C ARG A 272 13.01 5.02 9.81
N LYS A 273 11.73 5.03 10.13
CA LYS A 273 11.13 4.20 11.19
C LYS A 273 11.10 2.71 10.80
N GLY A 274 10.67 2.39 9.59
CA GLY A 274 10.44 1.01 9.17
C GLY A 274 11.68 0.26 8.69
N PHE A 275 12.74 0.97 8.27
CA PHE A 275 13.90 0.33 7.64
C PHE A 275 15.26 0.81 8.17
N ILE A 276 15.47 2.13 8.30
CA ILE A 276 16.80 2.66 8.65
C ILE A 276 17.08 2.44 10.13
N ASP A 277 16.23 2.93 11.02
CA ASP A 277 16.45 2.83 12.47
C ASP A 277 16.60 1.38 12.97
N PRO A 278 15.80 0.39 12.48
CA PRO A 278 15.97 -1.00 12.89
C PRO A 278 17.27 -1.66 12.40
N VAL A 279 17.82 -1.23 11.25
CA VAL A 279 18.97 -1.87 10.60
C VAL A 279 20.26 -1.13 10.89
N ASN A 280 20.26 0.20 10.74
CA ASN A 280 21.42 1.05 10.92
C ASN A 280 21.01 2.48 11.29
N PRO A 281 20.72 2.77 12.56
CA PRO A 281 20.28 4.09 13.01
C PRO A 281 21.34 5.18 12.83
N GLN A 282 22.60 4.80 12.53
CA GLN A 282 23.71 5.72 12.27
C GLN A 282 23.95 5.97 10.78
N LEU A 283 23.10 5.47 9.89
CA LEU A 283 23.24 5.68 8.44
C LEU A 283 23.26 7.18 8.13
N ASN A 284 24.34 7.63 7.51
CA ASN A 284 24.49 9.02 7.10
C ASN A 284 23.83 9.23 5.73
N TYR A 285 22.57 9.64 5.73
CA TYR A 285 21.80 9.86 4.51
C TYR A 285 21.24 11.28 4.42
N GLY A 286 20.73 11.62 3.26
CA GLY A 286 19.96 12.82 3.02
C GLY A 286 18.77 12.54 2.12
N VAL A 287 17.85 13.50 2.09
CA VAL A 287 16.72 13.50 1.17
C VAL A 287 16.76 14.73 0.28
N ALA A 288 16.26 14.61 -0.94
CA ALA A 288 16.15 15.70 -1.92
C ALA A 288 14.84 15.54 -2.70
N ALA A 289 14.48 16.56 -3.46
CA ALA A 289 13.39 16.44 -4.44
C ALA A 289 13.68 15.31 -5.44
N LEU A 290 12.64 14.66 -5.95
CA LEU A 290 12.77 13.62 -6.96
C LEU A 290 13.36 14.21 -8.25
N PRO A 291 14.36 13.55 -8.88
CA PRO A 291 14.93 14.04 -10.12
C PRO A 291 13.95 13.91 -11.29
N SER A 292 13.92 14.90 -12.16
CA SER A 292 13.14 14.86 -13.39
C SER A 292 14.03 14.69 -14.63
N LYS A 293 13.43 14.46 -15.79
CA LYS A 293 14.18 14.25 -17.04
C LYS A 293 15.14 15.40 -17.34
N ASP A 294 14.67 16.63 -17.17
CA ASP A 294 15.39 17.86 -17.54
C ASP A 294 15.62 18.84 -16.37
N GLY A 295 15.17 18.52 -15.16
CA GLY A 295 15.27 19.38 -13.98
C GLY A 295 14.19 20.46 -13.89
N SER A 296 13.20 20.45 -14.77
CA SER A 296 12.14 21.50 -14.81
C SER A 296 10.98 21.26 -13.81
N THR A 297 10.78 20.02 -13.39
CA THR A 297 9.72 19.62 -12.47
C THR A 297 10.27 18.69 -11.39
N HIS A 298 9.64 18.68 -10.21
CA HIS A 298 10.02 17.81 -9.10
C HIS A 298 8.78 17.32 -8.34
N LYS A 299 7.84 16.75 -9.09
CA LYS A 299 6.60 16.23 -8.52
C LYS A 299 6.86 15.05 -7.60
N THR A 300 6.15 15.00 -6.48
CA THR A 300 6.17 13.83 -5.57
C THR A 300 5.00 12.89 -5.84
N LEU A 301 5.21 11.59 -5.60
CA LEU A 301 4.10 10.66 -5.49
C LEU A 301 3.51 10.75 -4.08
N GLY A 302 2.28 11.25 -4.00
CA GLY A 302 1.44 11.15 -2.81
C GLY A 302 0.81 9.75 -2.76
N VAL A 303 0.93 9.10 -1.62
CA VAL A 303 0.26 7.81 -1.37
C VAL A 303 -0.71 7.99 -0.22
N GLN A 304 -1.89 7.38 -0.36
CA GLN A 304 -2.94 7.42 0.63
C GLN A 304 -3.55 6.03 0.76
N ASP A 305 -3.64 5.54 2.00
CA ASP A 305 -4.39 4.35 2.32
C ASP A 305 -5.68 4.71 3.05
N TYR A 306 -6.67 3.86 2.89
CA TYR A 306 -8.02 4.05 3.37
C TYR A 306 -8.43 2.94 4.33
N LEU A 307 -9.40 3.24 5.18
CA LEU A 307 -10.30 2.23 5.73
C LEU A 307 -11.56 2.19 4.88
N VAL A 308 -11.94 1.00 4.48
CA VAL A 308 -13.12 0.73 3.65
C VAL A 308 -14.09 -0.12 4.47
N ALA A 309 -15.33 0.31 4.60
CA ALA A 309 -16.34 -0.38 5.39
C ALA A 309 -17.30 -1.17 4.48
N PHE A 310 -17.20 -2.49 4.47
CA PHE A 310 -18.08 -3.36 3.67
C PHE A 310 -19.45 -3.53 4.31
N LYS A 311 -20.48 -3.57 3.46
CA LYS A 311 -21.85 -3.88 3.86
C LYS A 311 -21.98 -5.38 4.13
N LYS A 312 -22.66 -5.74 5.22
CA LYS A 312 -23.11 -7.10 5.44
C LYS A 312 -24.58 -7.26 5.01
N SER A 313 -24.99 -8.50 4.75
CA SER A 313 -26.37 -8.81 4.39
C SER A 313 -27.36 -8.16 5.39
N GLY A 314 -28.30 -7.39 4.86
CA GLY A 314 -29.26 -6.65 5.69
C GLY A 314 -28.72 -5.41 6.40
N GLY A 315 -27.46 -4.98 6.15
CA GLY A 315 -26.86 -3.77 6.75
C GLY A 315 -26.63 -3.86 8.26
N SER A 316 -26.57 -5.07 8.81
CA SER A 316 -26.57 -5.35 10.25
C SER A 316 -25.32 -4.86 10.99
N ASN A 317 -24.19 -4.62 10.29
CA ASN A 317 -22.92 -4.25 10.92
C ASN A 317 -22.65 -2.74 11.01
N LYS A 318 -23.50 -1.89 10.39
CA LYS A 318 -23.24 -0.45 10.25
C LYS A 318 -22.95 0.25 11.58
N ALA A 319 -23.77 0.01 12.60
CA ALA A 319 -23.63 0.66 13.91
C ALA A 319 -22.35 0.20 14.65
N THR A 320 -22.01 -1.08 14.51
CA THR A 320 -20.81 -1.68 15.12
C THR A 320 -19.55 -1.18 14.45
N VAL A 321 -19.52 -1.14 13.11
CA VAL A 321 -18.43 -0.56 12.32
C VAL A 321 -18.22 0.91 12.69
N LYS A 322 -19.30 1.70 12.73
CA LYS A 322 -19.24 3.11 13.13
C LYS A 322 -18.57 3.30 14.49
N LYS A 323 -18.98 2.51 15.48
CA LYS A 323 -18.43 2.61 16.84
C LYS A 323 -16.91 2.33 16.87
N PHE A 324 -16.43 1.37 16.10
CA PHE A 324 -15.01 1.04 15.98
C PHE A 324 -14.24 2.13 15.25
N LEU A 325 -14.77 2.60 14.11
CA LEU A 325 -14.09 3.64 13.31
C LEU A 325 -14.03 4.99 14.06
N ASP A 326 -15.11 5.40 14.74
CA ASP A 326 -15.09 6.62 15.57
C ASP A 326 -14.06 6.51 16.73
N PHE A 327 -13.86 5.31 17.29
CA PHE A 327 -12.81 5.09 18.28
C PHE A 327 -11.41 5.19 17.67
N LEU A 328 -11.20 4.61 16.49
CA LEU A 328 -9.93 4.64 15.77
C LEU A 328 -9.53 6.08 15.39
N TYR A 329 -10.49 6.88 14.91
CA TYR A 329 -10.24 8.27 14.50
C TYR A 329 -10.18 9.28 15.67
N ARG A 330 -10.23 8.84 16.92
CA ARG A 330 -9.88 9.73 18.02
C ARG A 330 -8.47 10.25 17.83
N LYS A 331 -8.26 11.55 18.05
CA LYS A 331 -6.98 12.23 17.85
C LYS A 331 -5.78 11.44 18.39
N GLU A 332 -5.92 10.93 19.63
CA GLU A 332 -4.85 10.20 20.32
C GLU A 332 -4.50 8.89 19.63
N ASN A 333 -5.52 8.15 19.18
CA ASN A 333 -5.36 6.86 18.51
C ASN A 333 -4.78 7.05 17.09
N ALA A 334 -5.32 8.02 16.34
CA ALA A 334 -4.82 8.33 15.00
C ALA A 334 -3.36 8.83 15.06
N ALA A 335 -3.04 9.75 15.95
CA ALA A 335 -1.67 10.27 16.11
C ALA A 335 -0.69 9.16 16.54
N LYS A 336 -1.11 8.28 17.48
CA LYS A 336 -0.30 7.16 17.91
C LYS A 336 -0.03 6.17 16.76
N PHE A 337 -1.03 5.86 15.94
CA PHE A 337 -0.85 5.03 14.73
C PHE A 337 0.21 5.61 13.80
N LEU A 338 0.04 6.88 13.43
CA LEU A 338 0.94 7.55 12.50
C LEU A 338 2.38 7.66 13.03
N SER A 339 2.55 7.91 14.33
CA SER A 339 3.88 7.95 14.95
C SER A 339 4.52 6.56 15.04
N THR A 340 3.73 5.51 15.30
CA THR A 340 4.21 4.13 15.37
C THR A 340 4.68 3.65 14.00
N GLU A 341 3.91 3.92 12.95
CA GLU A 341 4.20 3.44 11.59
C GLU A 341 5.07 4.42 10.76
N GLY A 342 5.29 5.65 11.24
CA GLY A 342 6.13 6.64 10.57
C GLY A 342 5.48 7.33 9.37
N PHE A 343 4.17 7.52 9.36
CA PHE A 343 3.40 8.13 8.26
C PHE A 343 2.98 9.57 8.51
N LEU A 344 2.52 10.24 7.44
CA LEU A 344 1.97 11.59 7.47
C LEU A 344 0.48 11.54 7.84
N SER A 345 0.03 12.58 8.56
CA SER A 345 -1.38 12.71 8.93
C SER A 345 -2.26 13.08 7.76
N VAL A 346 -3.46 12.51 7.76
CA VAL A 346 -4.56 12.83 6.86
C VAL A 346 -5.66 13.64 7.54
N THR A 347 -5.54 13.85 8.86
CA THR A 347 -6.46 14.67 9.68
C THR A 347 -5.71 15.85 10.28
N LYS A 348 -6.43 16.95 10.46
CA LYS A 348 -5.88 18.14 11.08
C LYS A 348 -5.48 17.87 12.53
N SER A 349 -6.37 17.26 13.32
CA SER A 349 -6.17 17.05 14.74
C SER A 349 -4.98 16.16 15.08
N ALA A 350 -4.78 15.06 14.33
CA ALA A 350 -3.61 14.20 14.51
C ALA A 350 -2.33 14.85 13.99
N GLY A 351 -2.39 15.64 12.92
CA GLY A 351 -1.26 16.43 12.42
C GLY A 351 -0.77 17.46 13.44
N ASP A 352 -1.69 18.19 14.06
CA ASP A 352 -1.38 19.14 15.13
C ASP A 352 -0.71 18.44 16.34
N ALA A 353 -1.16 17.22 16.68
CA ALA A 353 -0.55 16.44 17.76
C ALA A 353 0.89 15.98 17.43
N LEU A 354 1.13 15.52 16.19
CA LEU A 354 2.44 15.05 15.74
C LEU A 354 3.45 16.21 15.61
N SER A 355 3.01 17.37 15.16
CA SER A 355 3.88 18.55 14.99
C SER A 355 4.37 19.16 16.30
N SER A 356 3.78 18.80 17.44
CA SER A 356 4.27 19.19 18.77
C SER A 356 5.59 18.52 19.16
N ASP A 357 5.99 17.44 18.49
CA ASP A 357 7.30 16.79 18.68
C ASP A 357 8.34 17.40 17.71
N SER A 358 9.13 18.34 18.21
CA SER A 358 10.12 19.07 17.42
C SER A 358 11.23 18.21 16.81
N ALA A 359 11.58 17.07 17.44
CA ALA A 359 12.62 16.16 16.94
C ALA A 359 12.16 15.43 15.67
N ASN A 360 10.89 15.05 15.62
CA ASN A 360 10.28 14.41 14.46
C ASN A 360 9.85 15.43 13.40
N ALA A 361 9.42 16.63 13.78
CA ALA A 361 8.95 17.66 12.85
C ALA A 361 9.99 17.99 11.76
N ALA A 362 11.27 18.08 12.10
CA ALA A 362 12.35 18.35 11.14
C ALA A 362 12.48 17.24 10.08
N TYR A 363 12.27 15.98 10.46
CA TYR A 363 12.30 14.86 9.51
C TYR A 363 11.09 14.86 8.57
N TYR A 364 9.89 15.12 9.13
CA TYR A 364 8.66 15.07 8.34
C TYR A 364 8.49 16.27 7.40
N LYS A 365 9.07 17.44 7.76
CA LYS A 365 8.86 18.69 7.03
C LYS A 365 9.11 18.59 5.52
N PRO A 366 10.21 18.01 4.98
CA PRO A 366 10.43 17.92 3.55
C PRO A 366 9.35 17.10 2.82
N PHE A 367 8.78 16.10 3.47
CA PHE A 367 7.71 15.27 2.90
C PHE A 367 6.36 16.00 2.93
N VAL A 368 6.07 16.73 3.99
CA VAL A 368 4.86 17.58 4.09
C VAL A 368 4.90 18.69 3.04
N ASP A 369 6.03 19.37 2.90
CA ASP A 369 6.22 20.43 1.90
C ASP A 369 6.02 19.87 0.48
N ALA A 370 6.54 18.66 0.19
CA ALA A 370 6.40 18.03 -1.12
C ALA A 370 4.95 17.67 -1.49
N LEU A 371 4.05 17.51 -0.51
CA LEU A 371 2.63 17.20 -0.80
C LEU A 371 1.92 18.33 -1.57
N ALA A 372 2.46 19.54 -1.57
CA ALA A 372 1.91 20.64 -2.36
C ALA A 372 1.90 20.35 -3.88
N ASP A 373 2.91 19.58 -4.35
CA ASP A 373 3.08 19.18 -5.75
C ASP A 373 2.83 17.68 -5.95
N ALA A 374 2.02 17.06 -5.09
CA ALA A 374 1.81 15.63 -5.12
C ALA A 374 0.83 15.20 -6.21
N GLU A 375 1.22 14.19 -6.97
CA GLU A 375 0.32 13.41 -7.81
C GLU A 375 -0.01 12.08 -7.13
N PHE A 376 -1.27 11.69 -7.19
CA PHE A 376 -1.77 10.44 -6.61
C PHE A 376 -2.13 9.44 -7.71
N ALA A 377 -2.11 8.16 -7.38
CA ALA A 377 -2.73 7.16 -8.21
C ALA A 377 -4.26 7.42 -8.30
N PRO A 378 -4.92 7.10 -9.44
CA PRO A 378 -6.34 7.36 -9.64
C PRO A 378 -7.22 6.34 -8.90
N ALA A 379 -7.11 6.30 -7.56
CA ALA A 379 -7.87 5.37 -6.71
C ALA A 379 -9.39 5.64 -6.71
N ASP A 380 -9.80 6.80 -7.21
CA ASP A 380 -11.17 7.21 -7.46
C ASP A 380 -11.76 6.63 -8.76
N ASP A 381 -10.92 6.07 -9.66
CA ASP A 381 -11.38 5.38 -10.87
C ASP A 381 -11.52 3.87 -10.61
N PRO A 382 -12.70 3.26 -10.84
CA PRO A 382 -12.93 1.83 -10.63
C PRO A 382 -12.04 0.90 -11.49
N ALA A 383 -11.52 1.36 -12.62
CA ALA A 383 -10.59 0.60 -13.45
C ALA A 383 -9.20 0.47 -12.80
N TRP A 384 -8.86 1.35 -11.84
CA TRP A 384 -7.53 1.38 -11.23
C TRP A 384 -7.12 0.04 -10.61
N ALA A 385 -8.03 -0.66 -9.94
CA ALA A 385 -7.70 -1.95 -9.32
C ALA A 385 -7.17 -2.97 -10.35
N ALA A 386 -7.76 -3.01 -11.54
CA ALA A 386 -7.32 -3.89 -12.62
C ALA A 386 -6.03 -3.38 -13.28
N VAL A 387 -5.90 -2.07 -13.47
CA VAL A 387 -4.71 -1.43 -14.06
C VAL A 387 -3.50 -1.61 -13.15
N ASP A 388 -3.63 -1.31 -11.86
CA ASP A 388 -2.57 -1.49 -10.86
C ASP A 388 -2.05 -2.94 -10.84
N GLY A 389 -2.95 -3.93 -10.84
CA GLY A 389 -2.58 -5.33 -10.94
C GLY A 389 -1.84 -5.68 -12.24
N ALA A 390 -2.26 -5.11 -13.36
CA ALA A 390 -1.60 -5.32 -14.66
C ALA A 390 -0.20 -4.66 -14.70
N VAL A 391 -0.05 -3.47 -14.11
CA VAL A 391 1.24 -2.78 -13.99
C VAL A 391 2.21 -3.59 -13.14
N LYS A 392 1.82 -4.01 -11.94
CA LYS A 392 2.62 -4.82 -11.02
C LYS A 392 3.15 -6.10 -11.66
N GLN A 393 2.33 -6.74 -12.49
CA GLN A 393 2.71 -7.99 -13.17
C GLN A 393 3.60 -7.78 -14.41
N ARG A 394 3.54 -6.63 -15.07
CA ARG A 394 4.10 -6.46 -16.41
C ARG A 394 5.21 -5.44 -16.50
N ILE A 395 5.17 -4.35 -15.70
CA ILE A 395 6.04 -3.20 -15.93
C ILE A 395 7.52 -3.58 -15.84
N GLY A 396 7.89 -4.46 -14.90
CA GLY A 396 9.25 -4.97 -14.74
C GLY A 396 9.78 -5.71 -15.97
N THR A 397 8.91 -6.35 -16.76
CA THR A 397 9.34 -7.07 -17.97
C THR A 397 9.96 -6.16 -19.02
N ALA A 398 9.60 -4.86 -19.03
CA ALA A 398 10.18 -3.88 -19.95
C ALA A 398 11.67 -3.64 -19.66
N VAL A 399 12.08 -3.63 -18.40
CA VAL A 399 13.50 -3.47 -18.02
C VAL A 399 14.29 -4.76 -18.14
N ALA A 400 13.64 -5.92 -18.02
CA ALA A 400 14.23 -7.25 -18.22
C ALA A 400 14.51 -7.57 -19.69
N GLY A 401 14.08 -6.74 -20.64
CA GLY A 401 14.36 -6.90 -22.08
C GLY A 401 13.14 -6.81 -22.99
N GLY A 402 11.93 -6.74 -22.44
CA GLY A 402 10.69 -6.53 -23.20
C GLY A 402 10.68 -5.17 -23.91
N ASP A 403 9.81 -5.03 -24.91
CA ASP A 403 9.56 -3.76 -25.60
C ASP A 403 8.68 -2.84 -24.73
N PRO A 404 9.16 -1.63 -24.33
CA PRO A 404 8.41 -0.72 -23.49
C PRO A 404 7.04 -0.33 -24.04
N ALA A 405 6.95 -0.03 -25.35
CA ALA A 405 5.68 0.38 -25.98
C ALA A 405 4.67 -0.79 -25.98
N LYS A 406 5.14 -2.01 -26.25
CA LYS A 406 4.29 -3.20 -26.20
C LYS A 406 3.79 -3.48 -24.78
N VAL A 407 4.66 -3.40 -23.76
CA VAL A 407 4.29 -3.63 -22.36
C VAL A 407 3.24 -2.62 -21.91
N LEU A 408 3.45 -1.33 -22.18
CA LEU A 408 2.49 -0.26 -21.83
C LEU A 408 1.18 -0.40 -22.61
N GLY A 409 1.23 -0.76 -23.90
CA GLY A 409 0.04 -1.00 -24.72
C GLY A 409 -0.82 -2.16 -24.20
N GLU A 410 -0.22 -3.23 -23.65
CA GLU A 410 -0.97 -4.31 -23.02
C GLU A 410 -1.64 -3.86 -21.70
N ILE A 411 -1.00 -2.99 -20.93
CA ILE A 411 -1.58 -2.39 -19.72
C ILE A 411 -2.71 -1.43 -20.10
N GLN A 412 -2.54 -0.59 -21.13
CA GLN A 412 -3.57 0.31 -21.65
C GLN A 412 -4.84 -0.43 -22.07
N LYS A 413 -4.72 -1.63 -22.66
CA LYS A 413 -5.89 -2.47 -23.00
C LYS A 413 -6.67 -2.91 -21.75
N THR A 414 -6.00 -3.06 -20.60
CA THR A 414 -6.69 -3.38 -19.34
C THR A 414 -7.51 -2.19 -18.86
N ALA A 415 -6.97 -0.97 -18.95
CA ALA A 415 -7.69 0.26 -18.61
C ALA A 415 -8.98 0.42 -19.44
N ARG A 416 -8.87 0.29 -20.77
CA ARG A 416 -10.02 0.38 -21.69
C ARG A 416 -11.13 -0.65 -21.48
N LYS A 417 -10.85 -1.78 -20.84
CA LYS A 417 -11.87 -2.78 -20.50
C LYS A 417 -12.65 -2.43 -19.23
N GLY A 418 -12.10 -1.54 -18.41
CA GLY A 418 -12.72 -1.06 -17.18
C GLY A 418 -13.55 0.20 -17.37
N GLU A 419 -13.40 0.89 -18.52
CA GLU A 419 -14.24 1.98 -18.97
C GLU A 419 -15.60 1.43 -19.51
#